data_ced433c9b9be35694820e64db2dfcad2
#
_entry.id   ced433c9b9be35694820e64db2dfcad2
#
_cell.length_a   1.000
_cell.length_b   1.000
_cell.length_c   1.000
_cell.angle_alpha   90.00
_cell.angle_beta   90.00
_cell.angle_gamma   90.00
#
_symmetry.space_group_name_H-M   'P 1'
#
loop_
_entity.id
_entity.type
_entity.pdbx_description
1 polymer ?
#
loop_
_entity_poly.entity_id
_entity_poly.type
_entity_poly.pdbx_seq_one_letter_code
_entity_poly.pdbx_strand_id
1 'polypeptide(L)'
;SWPMSGYGSYMMTLSDGSYNNRVTLASSTGSAQFNADVNIGSSTPSRANLGSYTSGSYSIKAAMAYKISDSAGSLNGAATVTSSPSGTLPLLTRADIGKDHANYNLLNGHVKRIMYYPKRLSNTQLVTLTS
;
A
#
# COMPACT_ATOMS: atom_id res chain seq x y z
N SER A 1 7.09 -2.75 -18.55
CA SER A 1 8.09 -1.97 -17.82
C SER A 1 7.41 -1.07 -16.82
N TRP A 2 7.88 -1.06 -15.60
CA TRP A 2 7.42 -0.17 -14.54
C TRP A 2 8.25 1.11 -14.65
N PRO A 3 7.74 2.22 -15.18
CA PRO A 3 8.54 3.40 -15.32
C PRO A 3 8.64 4.11 -13.97
N MET A 4 9.84 4.27 -13.53
CA MET A 4 10.23 5.19 -12.48
C MET A 4 10.32 6.61 -13.07
N SER A 5 9.21 7.28 -13.32
CA SER A 5 9.23 8.73 -13.38
C SER A 5 9.18 9.23 -11.92
N GLY A 6 9.93 10.23 -11.55
CA GLY A 6 10.20 10.68 -10.18
C GLY A 6 9.01 10.90 -9.22
N TYR A 7 7.89 10.27 -9.46
CA TYR A 7 6.68 10.21 -8.63
C TYR A 7 6.37 8.76 -8.32
N GLY A 8 5.98 8.47 -7.09
CA GLY A 8 5.54 7.14 -6.67
C GLY A 8 4.35 6.65 -7.51
N SER A 9 4.27 5.34 -7.73
CA SER A 9 3.12 4.74 -8.40
C SER A 9 2.24 4.02 -7.38
N TYR A 10 0.96 4.32 -7.40
CA TYR A 10 0.00 3.74 -6.48
C TYR A 10 -0.65 2.50 -7.09
N MET A 11 -0.51 1.37 -6.41
CA MET A 11 -1.22 0.15 -6.79
C MET A 11 -2.68 0.24 -6.37
N MET A 12 -2.92 0.70 -5.14
CA MET A 12 -4.25 0.82 -4.57
C MET A 12 -4.28 1.91 -3.50
N THR A 13 -5.36 2.67 -3.48
CA THR A 13 -5.67 3.64 -2.44
C THR A 13 -7.09 3.40 -1.94
N LEU A 14 -7.27 3.24 -0.64
CA LEU A 14 -8.56 3.35 0.03
C LEU A 14 -8.59 4.69 0.76
N SER A 15 -9.60 5.51 0.57
CA SER A 15 -9.65 6.86 1.15
C SER A 15 -11.08 7.33 1.42
N ASP A 16 -11.21 8.46 2.10
CA ASP A 16 -12.44 9.25 2.19
C ASP A 16 -12.59 10.27 1.04
N GLY A 17 -11.72 10.18 0.04
CA GLY A 17 -11.61 11.15 -1.07
C GLY A 17 -10.58 12.24 -0.81
N SER A 18 -9.89 12.23 0.33
CA SER A 18 -8.86 13.20 0.68
C SER A 18 -7.49 12.53 0.90
N TYR A 19 -6.48 13.37 1.03
CA TYR A 19 -5.14 12.96 1.44
C TYR A 19 -5.09 12.55 2.92
N ASN A 20 -5.98 13.09 3.73
CA ASN A 20 -5.88 13.03 5.18
C ASN A 20 -6.24 11.66 5.77
N ASN A 21 -7.19 10.96 5.14
CA ASN A 21 -7.64 9.65 5.62
C ASN A 21 -7.52 8.62 4.49
N ARG A 22 -6.47 7.83 4.53
CA ARG A 22 -6.22 6.84 3.48
C ARG A 22 -5.33 5.69 3.93
N VAL A 23 -5.49 4.60 3.23
CA VAL A 23 -4.62 3.42 3.29
C VAL A 23 -4.10 3.17 1.88
N THR A 24 -2.80 3.03 1.71
CA THR A 24 -2.21 2.89 0.38
C THR A 24 -1.18 1.78 0.30
N LEU A 25 -1.14 1.12 -0.86
CA LEU A 25 -0.02 0.32 -1.33
C LEU A 25 0.60 1.03 -2.52
N ALA A 26 1.84 1.50 -2.37
CA ALA A 26 2.48 2.35 -3.35
C ALA A 26 4.00 2.18 -3.38
N SER A 27 4.60 2.51 -4.52
CA SER A 27 6.06 2.71 -4.58
C SER A 27 6.43 4.11 -4.08
N SER A 28 7.61 4.24 -3.49
CA SER A 28 8.16 5.55 -3.12
C SER A 28 8.66 6.32 -4.33
N THR A 29 8.60 7.66 -4.23
CA THR A 29 9.33 8.56 -5.13
C THR A 29 10.82 8.45 -4.90
N GLY A 30 11.61 8.39 -5.96
CA GLY A 30 13.07 8.47 -5.91
C GLY A 30 13.79 7.26 -5.30
N SER A 31 13.07 6.26 -4.80
CA SER A 31 13.64 4.99 -4.34
C SER A 31 12.82 3.82 -4.88
N ALA A 32 13.49 2.73 -5.22
CA ALA A 32 12.81 1.51 -5.67
C ALA A 32 12.21 0.74 -4.46
N GLN A 33 11.45 1.43 -3.61
CA GLN A 33 10.85 0.86 -2.41
C GLN A 33 9.33 0.80 -2.52
N PHE A 34 8.76 -0.26 -1.98
CA PHE A 34 7.31 -0.45 -1.89
C PHE A 34 6.85 -0.24 -0.45
N ASN A 35 5.78 0.51 -0.26
CA ASN A 35 5.29 0.89 1.05
C ASN A 35 3.82 0.54 1.23
N ALA A 36 3.46 0.24 2.46
CA ALA A 36 2.11 0.23 2.97
C ALA A 36 1.95 1.39 3.95
N ASP A 37 1.13 2.37 3.62
CA ASP A 37 0.94 3.58 4.39
C ASP A 37 -0.47 3.70 4.95
N VAL A 38 -0.60 4.17 6.18
CA VAL A 38 -1.86 4.55 6.81
C VAL A 38 -1.76 6.02 7.23
N ASN A 39 -2.62 6.85 6.66
CA ASN A 39 -2.81 8.24 7.05
C ASN A 39 -4.09 8.38 7.87
N ILE A 40 -4.01 9.08 8.99
CA ILE A 40 -5.16 9.38 9.85
C ILE A 40 -5.12 10.86 10.20
N GLY A 41 -6.08 11.62 9.70
CA GLY A 41 -6.16 13.09 9.90
C GLY A 41 -4.87 13.77 9.49
N SER A 42 -4.57 14.57 8.74
CA SER A 42 -3.39 15.38 8.32
C SER A 42 -2.03 15.05 9.00
N SER A 43 -1.90 13.90 9.66
CA SER A 43 -0.68 13.47 10.35
C SER A 43 0.32 12.86 9.36
N THR A 44 1.58 12.74 9.77
CA THR A 44 2.57 11.97 9.03
C THR A 44 2.10 10.54 8.87
N PRO A 45 2.16 9.97 7.65
CA PRO A 45 1.75 8.59 7.44
C PRO A 45 2.51 7.61 8.33
N SER A 46 1.78 6.68 8.93
CA SER A 46 2.40 5.49 9.51
C SER A 46 2.80 4.56 8.38
N ARG A 47 4.08 4.39 8.16
CA ARG A 47 4.66 3.70 7.01
C ARG A 47 5.29 2.37 7.39
N ALA A 48 4.92 1.31 6.69
CA ALA A 48 5.66 0.06 6.64
C ALA A 48 6.41 -0.01 5.29
N ASN A 49 7.74 0.03 5.33
CA ASN A 49 8.57 -0.16 4.14
C ASN A 49 8.70 -1.66 3.87
N LEU A 50 8.02 -2.15 2.85
CA LEU A 50 7.90 -3.58 2.54
C LEU A 50 9.13 -4.14 1.83
N GLY A 51 10.06 -3.29 1.40
CA GLY A 51 11.29 -3.69 0.73
C GLY A 51 11.46 -3.05 -0.64
N SER A 52 12.60 -3.35 -1.24
CA SER A 52 12.97 -2.84 -2.56
C SER A 52 12.42 -3.71 -3.67
N TYR A 53 12.16 -3.11 -4.82
CA TYR A 53 11.90 -3.81 -6.07
C TYR A 53 12.84 -3.29 -7.15
N THR A 54 13.12 -4.14 -8.14
CA THR A 54 13.92 -3.72 -9.31
C THR A 54 12.96 -3.24 -10.40
N SER A 55 13.24 -2.11 -11.04
CA SER A 55 12.45 -1.66 -12.18
C SER A 55 12.59 -2.61 -13.36
N GLY A 56 11.49 -2.92 -14.04
CA GLY A 56 11.47 -3.85 -15.16
C GLY A 56 10.12 -4.56 -15.29
N SER A 57 10.09 -5.64 -16.05
CA SER A 57 8.89 -6.47 -16.25
C SER A 57 8.76 -7.50 -15.14
N TYR A 58 8.28 -7.09 -13.98
CA TYR A 58 8.12 -7.97 -12.82
C TYR A 58 6.66 -8.09 -12.41
N SER A 59 6.33 -9.26 -11.90
CA SER A 59 5.11 -9.48 -11.14
C SER A 59 5.38 -9.14 -9.68
N ILE A 60 4.65 -8.18 -9.15
CA ILE A 60 4.69 -7.81 -7.72
C ILE A 60 3.43 -8.34 -7.07
N LYS A 61 3.62 -9.04 -5.95
CA LYS A 61 2.55 -9.44 -5.04
C LYS A 61 2.73 -8.65 -3.74
N ALA A 62 1.78 -7.81 -3.40
CA ALA A 62 1.81 -7.03 -2.18
C ALA A 62 0.51 -7.22 -1.41
N ALA A 63 0.62 -7.30 -0.11
CA ALA A 63 -0.51 -7.36 0.80
C ALA A 63 -0.30 -6.41 1.98
N MET A 64 -1.39 -5.82 2.44
CA MET A 64 -1.38 -5.10 3.71
C MET A 64 -2.63 -5.44 4.51
N ALA A 65 -2.50 -5.35 5.81
CA ALA A 65 -3.59 -5.44 6.76
C ALA A 65 -3.46 -4.32 7.77
N TYR A 66 -4.58 -3.79 8.25
CA TYR A 66 -4.59 -2.72 9.23
C TYR A 66 -5.77 -2.83 10.19
N LYS A 67 -5.55 -2.40 11.40
CA LYS A 67 -6.55 -2.08 12.44
C LYS A 67 -5.96 -1.00 13.33
N ILE A 68 -6.70 -0.55 14.34
CA ILE A 68 -6.22 0.46 15.30
C ILE A 68 -4.87 0.02 15.87
N SER A 69 -3.87 0.90 15.78
CA SER A 69 -2.51 0.72 16.29
C SER A 69 -1.75 -0.51 15.77
N ASP A 70 -2.24 -1.14 14.69
CA ASP A 70 -1.59 -2.32 14.12
C ASP A 70 -1.81 -2.33 12.60
N SER A 71 -0.75 -2.10 11.86
CA SER A 71 -0.70 -2.37 10.44
C SER A 71 0.51 -3.25 10.10
N ALA A 72 0.37 -4.04 9.06
CA ALA A 72 1.43 -4.91 8.57
C ALA A 72 1.31 -5.05 7.06
N GLY A 73 2.44 -5.25 6.40
CA GLY A 73 2.46 -5.55 4.98
C GLY A 73 3.54 -6.56 4.63
N SER A 74 3.37 -7.21 3.50
CA SER A 74 4.33 -8.16 2.92
C SER A 74 4.43 -7.92 1.42
N LEU A 75 5.63 -8.13 0.89
CA LEU A 75 5.96 -8.00 -0.52
C LEU A 75 6.65 -9.28 -0.99
N ASN A 76 6.13 -9.92 -2.04
CA ASN A 76 6.74 -11.08 -2.71
C ASN A 76 7.18 -12.20 -1.74
N GLY A 77 6.34 -12.53 -0.76
CA GLY A 77 6.61 -13.58 0.23
C GLY A 77 7.63 -13.21 1.31
N ALA A 78 8.12 -11.96 1.33
CA ALA A 78 9.04 -11.51 2.38
C ALA A 78 8.34 -11.44 3.74
N ALA A 79 9.14 -11.51 4.81
CA ALA A 79 8.65 -11.31 6.17
C ALA A 79 7.87 -9.99 6.28
N THR A 80 6.79 -10.00 7.07
CA THR A 80 5.97 -8.79 7.25
C THR A 80 6.75 -7.68 7.94
N VAL A 81 6.55 -6.46 7.44
CA VAL A 81 6.93 -5.23 8.11
C VAL A 81 5.70 -4.63 8.76
N THR A 82 5.84 -4.19 10.00
CA THR A 82 4.73 -3.64 10.80
C THR A 82 4.93 -2.14 11.03
N SER A 83 3.82 -1.45 11.21
CA SER A 83 3.80 -0.09 11.74
C SER A 83 2.59 0.08 12.68
N SER A 84 2.66 1.11 13.53
CA SER A 84 1.62 1.35 14.55
C SER A 84 0.99 2.72 14.30
N PRO A 85 -0.01 2.81 13.39
CA PRO A 85 -0.71 4.05 13.16
C PRO A 85 -1.42 4.50 14.43
N SER A 86 -1.24 5.77 14.81
CA SER A 86 -1.91 6.36 15.96
C SER A 86 -3.27 6.94 15.55
N GLY A 87 -4.26 6.83 16.42
CA GLY A 87 -5.58 7.39 16.22
C GLY A 87 -6.64 6.37 15.77
N THR A 88 -7.81 6.88 15.44
CA THR A 88 -8.93 6.07 14.96
C THR A 88 -8.72 5.68 13.50
N LEU A 89 -9.11 4.47 13.14
CA LEU A 89 -9.09 4.03 11.73
C LEU A 89 -9.88 5.02 10.86
N PRO A 90 -9.35 5.37 9.70
CA PRO A 90 -10.04 6.28 8.79
C PRO A 90 -11.37 5.69 8.31
N LEU A 91 -12.38 6.56 8.15
CA LEU A 91 -13.61 6.22 7.43
C LEU A 91 -13.32 6.23 5.93
N LEU A 92 -13.20 5.06 5.35
CA LEU A 92 -12.86 4.91 3.93
C LEU A 92 -14.13 4.64 3.13
N THR A 93 -14.42 5.50 2.18
CA THR A 93 -15.65 5.44 1.36
C THR A 93 -15.36 5.17 -0.12
N ARG A 94 -14.06 5.15 -0.51
CA ARG A 94 -13.63 5.05 -1.90
C ARG A 94 -12.42 4.13 -2.04
N ALA A 95 -12.39 3.40 -3.15
CA ALA A 95 -11.24 2.60 -3.59
C ALA A 95 -10.77 3.07 -4.97
N ASP A 96 -9.52 3.46 -5.08
CA ASP A 96 -8.85 3.81 -6.33
C ASP A 96 -7.79 2.75 -6.64
N ILE A 97 -7.82 2.22 -7.87
CA ILE A 97 -6.88 1.21 -8.35
C ILE A 97 -6.00 1.83 -9.40
N GLY A 98 -4.67 1.66 -9.24
CA GLY A 98 -3.69 2.19 -10.19
C GLY A 98 -3.51 3.70 -10.13
N LYS A 99 -3.96 4.36 -9.07
CA LYS A 99 -3.84 5.80 -8.86
C LYS A 99 -4.03 6.20 -7.40
N ASP A 100 -3.71 7.43 -7.07
CA ASP A 100 -4.09 8.02 -5.78
C ASP A 100 -5.51 8.60 -5.81
N HIS A 101 -5.94 9.14 -4.66
CA HIS A 101 -7.26 9.74 -4.48
C HIS A 101 -7.52 10.97 -5.36
N ALA A 102 -6.48 11.66 -5.84
CA ALA A 102 -6.54 12.88 -6.64
C ALA A 102 -6.32 12.63 -8.15
N ASN A 103 -6.31 11.37 -8.58
CA ASN A 103 -6.03 10.94 -9.96
C ASN A 103 -4.59 11.21 -10.44
N TYR A 104 -3.64 11.30 -9.50
CA TYR A 104 -2.21 11.39 -9.81
C TYR A 104 -1.50 10.07 -9.51
N ASN A 105 -0.19 10.05 -9.72
CA ASN A 105 0.68 8.92 -9.37
C ASN A 105 0.23 7.60 -10.01
N LEU A 106 -0.08 7.68 -11.29
CA LEU A 106 -0.66 6.57 -12.04
C LEU A 106 0.27 5.36 -12.09
N LEU A 107 -0.34 4.19 -11.93
CA LEU A 107 0.31 2.92 -12.20
C LEU A 107 0.44 2.73 -13.72
N ASN A 108 1.65 2.69 -14.22
CA ASN A 108 1.90 2.27 -15.61
C ASN A 108 2.17 0.76 -15.65
N GLY A 109 1.11 -0.02 -15.54
CA GLY A 109 1.20 -1.46 -15.46
C GLY A 109 -0.19 -2.12 -15.45
N HIS A 110 -0.21 -3.43 -15.25
CA HIS A 110 -1.44 -4.20 -15.20
C HIS A 110 -1.64 -4.77 -13.80
N VAL A 111 -2.85 -4.62 -13.28
CA VAL A 111 -3.27 -5.29 -12.04
C VAL A 111 -3.94 -6.61 -12.43
N LYS A 112 -3.33 -7.73 -12.07
CA LYS A 112 -3.87 -9.06 -12.40
C LYS A 112 -4.95 -9.51 -11.43
N ARG A 113 -4.82 -9.12 -10.15
CA ARG A 113 -5.72 -9.59 -9.10
C ARG A 113 -5.77 -8.61 -7.94
N ILE A 114 -6.95 -8.38 -7.40
CA ILE A 114 -7.19 -7.67 -6.15
C ILE A 114 -8.07 -8.56 -5.27
N MET A 115 -7.73 -8.63 -3.99
CA MET A 115 -8.52 -9.32 -2.98
C MET A 115 -8.71 -8.40 -1.77
N TYR A 116 -9.91 -8.39 -1.24
CA TYR A 116 -10.25 -7.68 -0.02
C TYR A 116 -10.74 -8.66 1.05
N TYR A 117 -10.25 -8.49 2.25
CA TYR A 117 -10.66 -9.27 3.42
C TYR A 117 -11.21 -8.32 4.49
N PRO A 118 -12.44 -8.53 4.97
CA PRO A 118 -13.07 -7.62 5.94
C PRO A 118 -12.48 -7.74 7.36
N LYS A 119 -11.49 -8.58 7.54
CA LYS A 119 -10.78 -8.79 8.80
C LYS A 119 -9.28 -8.60 8.61
N ARG A 120 -8.61 -8.11 9.65
CA ARG A 120 -7.15 -8.07 9.68
C ARG A 120 -6.60 -9.49 9.63
N LEU A 121 -5.96 -9.84 8.52
CA LEU A 121 -5.26 -11.12 8.36
C LEU A 121 -4.00 -11.17 9.22
N SER A 122 -3.61 -12.36 9.67
CA SER A 122 -2.35 -12.54 10.40
C SER A 122 -1.13 -12.26 9.52
N ASN A 123 0.00 -11.98 10.15
CA ASN A 123 1.25 -11.73 9.43
C ASN A 123 1.65 -12.93 8.56
N THR A 124 1.49 -14.15 9.05
CA THR A 124 1.74 -15.38 8.28
C THR A 124 0.85 -15.46 7.05
N GLN A 125 -0.44 -15.11 7.17
CA GLN A 125 -1.35 -15.09 6.03
C GLN A 125 -0.94 -14.06 4.98
N LEU A 126 -0.45 -12.87 5.37
CA LEU A 126 0.05 -11.87 4.44
C LEU A 126 1.25 -12.40 3.65
N VAL A 127 2.19 -13.07 4.29
CA VAL A 127 3.33 -13.72 3.63
C VAL A 127 2.84 -14.77 2.64
N THR A 128 1.93 -15.66 3.06
CA THR A 128 1.39 -16.70 2.17
C THR A 128 0.68 -16.13 0.94
N LEU A 129 -0.09 -15.05 1.09
CA LEU A 129 -0.79 -14.42 -0.02
C LEU A 129 0.14 -13.75 -1.04
N THR A 130 1.35 -13.41 -0.61
CA THR A 130 2.35 -12.73 -1.45
C THR A 130 3.46 -13.66 -1.95
N SER A 131 3.44 -14.91 -1.54
CA SER A 131 4.40 -15.93 -1.99
C SER A 131 4.20 -16.37 -3.45
#